data_bf909dd130df87ced32d7622a2a15466
#
_entry.id   bf909dd130df87ced32d7622a2a15466
#
_cell.length_a   1.000
_cell.length_b   1.000
_cell.length_c   1.000
_cell.angle_alpha   90.00
_cell.angle_beta   90.00
_cell.angle_gamma   90.00
#
_symmetry.space_group_name_H-M   'P 1'
#
loop_
_entity.id
_entity.type
_entity.pdbx_description
1 polymer ?
#
loop_
_entity_poly.entity_id
_entity_poly.type
_entity_poly.pdbx_seq_one_letter_code
_entity_poly.pdbx_strand_id
1 'polypeptide(L)'
;MKRPSVLAFVLMAGCGAIPLKPGAELVRVTHMEPTSECKWLGDVTGSQGDSFTGQYTTNANLETGARNDLKNKAAALGGNLVVVITERAGQTGNFGLEGETIHRTDVTLTGSVYSCPAEGS
;
A
#
# COMPACT_ATOMS: atom_id res chain seq x y z
N MET A 1 10.89 -28.21 26.12
CA MET A 1 10.60 -27.75 25.71
C MET A 1 9.96 -27.66 24.80
N LYS A 2 9.55 -27.16 24.43
CA LYS A 2 8.91 -27.03 23.59
C LYS A 2 8.86 -26.45 22.71
N ARG A 3 8.57 -26.43 21.96
CA ARG A 3 8.53 -25.93 20.97
C ARG A 3 7.56 -25.62 20.36
N PRO A 4 7.43 -24.99 19.80
CA PRO A 4 6.51 -24.46 19.33
C PRO A 4 6.10 -24.89 18.15
N SER A 5 5.33 -24.79 17.86
CA SER A 5 4.87 -25.19 16.84
C SER A 5 4.82 -24.37 15.89
N VAL A 6 5.07 -24.37 15.09
CA VAL A 6 5.10 -23.68 14.16
C VAL A 6 4.13 -23.69 13.42
N LEU A 7 3.57 -23.20 13.14
CA LEU A 7 2.68 -23.10 12.45
C LEU A 7 2.68 -22.96 11.32
N ALA A 8 2.46 -23.38 10.75
CA ALA A 8 2.36 -23.45 9.58
C ALA A 8 1.53 -22.62 9.03
N PHE A 9 1.81 -21.75 8.59
CA PHE A 9 1.05 -20.95 8.07
C PHE A 9 0.81 -21.04 6.85
N VAL A 10 0.10 -21.18 6.31
CA VAL A 10 -0.34 -21.28 5.25
C VAL A 10 -0.54 -20.24 4.67
N LEU A 11 -0.08 -19.92 3.85
CA LEU A 11 -0.18 -18.95 3.21
C LEU A 11 -1.17 -18.92 2.33
N MET A 12 -1.97 -18.16 2.35
CA MET A 12 -2.87 -18.04 1.55
C MET A 12 -2.40 -17.31 0.49
N ALA A 13 -1.80 -17.67 -0.26
CA ALA A 13 -1.30 -17.06 -1.31
C ALA A 13 -2.27 -16.43 -2.04
N GLY A 14 -2.12 -15.78 -2.82
CA GLY A 14 -2.96 -15.35 -3.60
C GLY A 14 -3.45 -14.08 -3.77
N CYS A 15 -4.62 -13.80 -3.79
CA CYS A 15 -5.21 -12.56 -4.12
C CYS A 15 -5.40 -11.63 -2.97
N GLY A 16 -4.73 -11.84 -1.90
CA GLY A 16 -4.85 -10.96 -0.76
C GLY A 16 -4.01 -9.73 -0.91
N ALA A 17 -4.25 -8.76 -0.04
CA ALA A 17 -3.48 -7.55 -0.05
C ALA A 17 -2.06 -7.81 0.44
N ILE A 18 -1.11 -7.04 -0.05
CA ILE A 18 0.24 -7.10 0.46
C ILE A 18 0.18 -6.79 1.94
N PRO A 19 0.78 -7.60 2.79
CA PRO A 19 0.68 -7.38 4.23
C PRO A 19 1.65 -6.29 4.70
N LEU A 20 1.34 -5.71 5.83
CA LEU A 20 2.25 -4.75 6.44
C LEU A 20 3.40 -5.49 7.09
N LYS A 21 4.59 -4.98 6.93
CA LYS A 21 5.74 -5.52 7.62
C LYS A 21 5.80 -4.93 9.01
N PRO A 22 6.53 -5.56 9.94
CA PRO A 22 6.62 -5.04 11.29
C PRO A 22 7.14 -3.61 11.28
N GLY A 23 6.47 -2.75 12.01
CA GLY A 23 6.86 -1.35 12.09
C GLY A 23 6.14 -0.48 11.10
N ALA A 24 5.72 -1.04 9.98
CA ALA A 24 5.06 -0.23 8.97
C ALA A 24 3.67 0.20 9.40
N GLU A 25 3.09 -0.49 10.37
CA GLU A 25 1.78 -0.10 10.85
C GLU A 25 1.80 1.25 11.54
N LEU A 26 2.97 1.73 11.90
CA LEU A 26 3.06 3.03 12.55
C LEU A 26 3.12 4.18 11.55
N VAL A 27 3.20 3.88 10.27
CA VAL A 27 3.28 4.90 9.26
C VAL A 27 1.88 5.40 8.94
N ARG A 28 1.69 6.70 8.94
CA ARG A 28 0.40 7.28 8.59
C ARG A 28 0.42 7.75 7.16
N VAL A 29 -0.66 7.57 6.45
CA VAL A 29 -0.77 8.01 5.07
C VAL A 29 -1.82 9.11 5.06
N THR A 30 -1.51 10.24 4.48
CA THR A 30 -2.39 11.37 4.49
C THR A 30 -2.26 12.13 3.19
N HIS A 31 -3.19 13.02 2.92
CA HIS A 31 -3.09 13.90 1.77
C HIS A 31 -2.82 15.34 2.22
N MET A 32 -2.59 15.52 3.51
CA MET A 32 -2.39 16.86 4.03
C MET A 32 -0.94 17.17 4.15
N GLU A 33 -0.61 18.44 3.97
CA GLU A 33 0.78 18.84 4.08
C GLU A 33 1.32 18.59 5.46
N PRO A 34 2.56 18.24 5.59
CA PRO A 34 3.13 18.00 6.91
C PRO A 34 3.52 19.31 7.55
N THR A 35 3.75 19.29 8.86
CA THR A 35 4.22 20.48 9.54
C THR A 35 5.67 20.70 9.21
N SER A 36 6.15 21.88 9.52
CA SER A 36 7.52 22.23 9.20
C SER A 36 8.54 21.47 10.04
N GLU A 37 8.06 20.78 11.10
CA GLU A 37 8.98 20.03 11.90
C GLU A 37 9.27 18.67 11.33
N CYS A 38 8.56 18.26 10.32
CA CYS A 38 8.77 16.96 9.71
C CYS A 38 9.93 17.07 8.72
N LYS A 39 10.74 16.01 8.69
CA LYS A 39 11.89 16.01 7.81
C LYS A 39 11.61 15.13 6.63
N TRP A 40 11.79 15.63 5.44
CA TRP A 40 11.54 14.86 4.23
C TRP A 40 12.65 13.84 4.03
N LEU A 41 12.25 12.61 3.72
CA LEU A 41 13.21 11.53 3.54
C LEU A 41 13.28 11.02 2.12
N GLY A 42 12.30 11.28 1.32
CA GLY A 42 12.30 10.81 -0.07
C GLY A 42 10.91 10.48 -0.51
N ASP A 43 10.77 10.11 -1.76
CA ASP A 43 9.48 9.72 -2.31
C ASP A 43 9.49 8.23 -2.57
N VAL A 44 8.35 7.60 -2.41
CA VAL A 44 8.22 6.16 -2.65
C VAL A 44 6.95 5.89 -3.42
N THR A 45 6.89 4.75 -4.04
CA THR A 45 5.71 4.33 -4.77
C THR A 45 5.30 2.96 -4.26
N GLY A 46 4.05 2.82 -3.89
CA GLY A 46 3.51 1.54 -3.48
C GLY A 46 2.49 1.09 -4.49
N SER A 47 2.44 -0.19 -4.75
CA SER A 47 1.51 -0.70 -5.74
C SER A 47 1.15 -2.14 -5.46
N GLN A 48 0.03 -2.53 -5.98
CA GLN A 48 -0.36 -3.93 -5.92
C GLN A 48 -1.17 -4.25 -7.16
N GLY A 49 -0.97 -5.46 -7.69
CA GLY A 49 -1.74 -5.97 -8.81
C GLY A 49 -1.02 -5.84 -10.11
N ASP A 50 -1.52 -6.56 -11.10
CA ASP A 50 -1.07 -6.40 -12.45
C ASP A 50 -2.19 -6.91 -13.33
N SER A 51 -2.04 -6.86 -14.63
CA SER A 51 -3.16 -7.20 -15.46
C SER A 51 -3.51 -8.65 -15.39
N PHE A 52 -2.62 -9.47 -14.87
CA PHE A 52 -2.91 -10.88 -14.78
C PHE A 52 -3.54 -11.22 -13.45
N THR A 53 -2.90 -10.90 -12.35
CA THR A 53 -3.41 -11.27 -11.05
C THR A 53 -4.47 -10.30 -10.58
N GLY A 54 -4.46 -9.09 -11.05
CA GLY A 54 -5.41 -8.11 -10.60
C GLY A 54 -6.83 -8.47 -10.93
N GLN A 55 -7.04 -9.30 -11.96
CA GLN A 55 -8.36 -9.70 -12.29
C GLN A 55 -8.99 -10.51 -11.21
N TYR A 56 -8.21 -11.15 -10.37
CA TYR A 56 -8.74 -12.01 -9.34
C TYR A 56 -8.63 -11.38 -7.95
N THR A 57 -8.29 -10.10 -7.87
CA THR A 57 -8.13 -9.43 -6.59
C THR A 57 -9.19 -8.36 -6.49
N THR A 58 -9.84 -8.25 -5.36
CA THR A 58 -10.89 -7.25 -5.21
C THR A 58 -10.26 -5.86 -5.25
N ASN A 59 -11.07 -4.87 -5.63
CA ASN A 59 -10.57 -3.49 -5.65
C ASN A 59 -10.14 -3.07 -4.26
N ALA A 60 -10.86 -3.49 -3.23
CA ALA A 60 -10.49 -3.14 -1.87
C ALA A 60 -9.12 -3.69 -1.52
N ASN A 61 -8.82 -4.92 -1.94
CA ASN A 61 -7.54 -5.51 -1.65
C ASN A 61 -6.44 -4.85 -2.48
N LEU A 62 -6.75 -4.41 -3.69
CA LEU A 62 -5.75 -3.70 -4.49
C LEU A 62 -5.37 -2.39 -3.81
N GLU A 63 -6.35 -1.68 -3.29
CA GLU A 63 -6.06 -0.43 -2.62
C GLU A 63 -5.35 -0.62 -1.30
N THR A 64 -5.79 -1.60 -0.52
CA THR A 64 -5.16 -1.89 0.75
C THR A 64 -3.72 -2.34 0.53
N GLY A 65 -3.52 -3.20 -0.47
CA GLY A 65 -2.18 -3.70 -0.74
C GLY A 65 -1.24 -2.60 -1.21
N ALA A 66 -1.72 -1.71 -2.06
CA ALA A 66 -0.87 -0.61 -2.53
C ALA A 66 -0.52 0.30 -1.37
N ARG A 67 -1.48 0.55 -0.45
CA ARG A 67 -1.20 1.39 0.70
C ARG A 67 -0.22 0.70 1.64
N ASN A 68 -0.38 -0.60 1.84
CA ASN A 68 0.55 -1.33 2.70
C ASN A 68 1.95 -1.35 2.10
N ASP A 69 2.04 -1.51 0.78
CA ASP A 69 3.33 -1.48 0.11
C ASP A 69 3.98 -0.11 0.30
N LEU A 70 3.19 0.95 0.20
CA LEU A 70 3.68 2.29 0.40
C LEU A 70 4.20 2.47 1.82
N LYS A 71 3.44 1.98 2.81
CA LYS A 71 3.87 2.09 4.20
C LYS A 71 5.12 1.28 4.47
N ASN A 72 5.21 0.09 3.88
CA ASN A 72 6.40 -0.74 4.05
C ASN A 72 7.64 -0.01 3.53
N LYS A 73 7.51 0.64 2.40
CA LYS A 73 8.64 1.35 1.81
C LYS A 73 8.99 2.59 2.61
N ALA A 74 7.98 3.26 3.14
CA ALA A 74 8.22 4.44 3.96
C ALA A 74 8.93 4.05 5.25
N ALA A 75 8.49 2.94 5.86
CA ALA A 75 9.13 2.48 7.08
C ALA A 75 10.59 2.12 6.83
N ALA A 76 10.87 1.58 5.66
CA ALA A 76 12.25 1.22 5.33
C ALA A 76 13.15 2.45 5.22
N LEU A 77 12.58 3.61 4.94
CA LEU A 77 13.36 4.85 4.92
C LEU A 77 13.43 5.48 6.30
N GLY A 78 12.76 4.92 7.27
CA GLY A 78 12.73 5.49 8.60
C GLY A 78 11.62 6.52 8.79
N GLY A 79 10.66 6.54 7.90
CA GLY A 79 9.60 7.53 7.96
C GLY A 79 8.41 7.08 8.76
N ASN A 80 7.61 8.02 9.21
CA ASN A 80 6.39 7.71 9.92
C ASN A 80 5.20 8.45 9.33
N LEU A 81 5.39 9.18 8.25
CA LEU A 81 4.32 9.89 7.59
C LEU A 81 4.54 9.86 6.09
N VAL A 82 3.49 9.57 5.35
CA VAL A 82 3.55 9.65 3.90
C VAL A 82 2.45 10.57 3.44
N VAL A 83 2.81 11.56 2.64
CA VAL A 83 1.84 12.45 2.03
C VAL A 83 1.66 11.99 0.60
N VAL A 84 0.45 11.58 0.26
CA VAL A 84 0.20 11.02 -1.06
C VAL A 84 0.19 12.14 -2.09
N ILE A 85 0.99 11.94 -3.14
CA ILE A 85 1.07 12.91 -4.19
C ILE A 85 0.18 12.48 -5.34
N THR A 86 0.25 11.24 -5.75
CA THR A 86 -0.59 10.76 -6.85
C THR A 86 -1.13 9.39 -6.54
N GLU A 87 -2.23 9.09 -7.16
CA GLU A 87 -2.86 7.82 -6.94
C GLU A 87 -3.47 7.42 -8.26
N ARG A 88 -3.17 6.26 -8.74
CA ARG A 88 -3.68 5.80 -10.00
C ARG A 88 -4.14 4.38 -9.92
N ALA A 89 -5.16 4.05 -10.67
CA ALA A 89 -5.68 2.70 -10.73
C ALA A 89 -5.64 2.27 -12.19
N GLY A 90 -4.99 1.17 -12.43
CA GLY A 90 -5.01 0.59 -13.74
C GLY A 90 -6.32 -0.13 -13.92
N GLN A 91 -6.82 -0.18 -15.14
CA GLN A 91 -8.11 -0.74 -15.41
C GLN A 91 -8.08 -1.63 -16.62
N THR A 92 -8.85 -2.66 -16.58
CA THR A 92 -9.03 -3.54 -17.71
C THR A 92 -10.52 -3.59 -17.94
N GLY A 93 -10.96 -3.42 -19.13
CA GLY A 93 -12.37 -3.44 -19.40
C GLY A 93 -12.68 -3.87 -20.80
N ASN A 94 -13.92 -4.06 -21.06
CA ASN A 94 -14.32 -4.48 -22.28
C ASN A 94 -14.91 -3.31 -22.89
N PHE A 95 -14.33 -2.76 -23.91
CA PHE A 95 -14.88 -1.67 -24.46
C PHE A 95 -15.85 -2.09 -25.44
N GLY A 96 -16.92 -2.05 -25.42
CA GLY A 96 -17.66 -2.40 -26.35
C GLY A 96 -18.88 -2.03 -26.43
N LEU A 97 -19.79 -2.60 -26.48
CA LEU A 97 -20.94 -2.32 -26.52
C LEU A 97 -21.61 -2.09 -25.41
N GLU A 98 -22.51 -2.54 -25.04
CA GLU A 98 -23.10 -2.38 -23.90
C GLU A 98 -22.68 -3.20 -22.91
N GLY A 99 -22.79 -3.02 -21.75
CA GLY A 99 -22.38 -3.83 -20.69
C GLY A 99 -20.95 -3.78 -20.43
N GLU A 100 -20.28 -2.76 -20.81
CA GLU A 100 -18.93 -2.83 -20.57
C GLU A 100 -18.65 -2.68 -19.15
N THR A 101 -17.67 -3.34 -18.59
CA THR A 101 -17.33 -3.36 -17.23
C THR A 101 -15.94 -2.92 -17.11
N ILE A 102 -15.62 -2.00 -16.28
CA ILE A 102 -14.29 -1.57 -16.01
C ILE A 102 -13.88 -2.16 -14.70
N HIS A 103 -12.75 -2.79 -14.68
CA HIS A 103 -12.28 -3.50 -13.51
C HIS A 103 -10.87 -3.03 -13.21
N ARG A 104 -10.59 -2.68 -11.99
CA ARG A 104 -9.26 -2.28 -11.61
C ARG A 104 -8.39 -3.49 -11.54
N THR A 105 -7.22 -3.40 -12.13
CA THR A 105 -6.28 -4.50 -12.10
C THR A 105 -5.06 -4.14 -11.26
N ASP A 106 -4.84 -2.87 -10.96
CA ASP A 106 -3.75 -2.52 -10.08
C ASP A 106 -4.02 -1.14 -9.50
N VAL A 107 -3.31 -0.82 -8.47
CA VAL A 107 -3.39 0.50 -7.84
C VAL A 107 -1.96 0.92 -7.52
N THR A 108 -1.64 2.14 -7.85
CA THR A 108 -0.31 2.69 -7.60
C THR A 108 -0.44 4.01 -6.86
N LEU A 109 0.28 4.14 -5.77
CA LEU A 109 0.29 5.34 -4.96
C LEU A 109 1.72 5.86 -4.88
N THR A 110 1.90 7.15 -5.08
CA THR A 110 3.22 7.74 -4.89
C THR A 110 3.10 8.78 -3.79
N GLY A 111 4.03 8.79 -2.90
CA GLY A 111 4.00 9.74 -1.80
C GLY A 111 5.35 10.20 -1.36
N SER A 112 5.36 11.30 -0.65
CA SER A 112 6.56 11.83 -0.03
C SER A 112 6.62 11.34 1.40
N VAL A 113 7.76 10.86 1.80
CA VAL A 113 7.95 10.26 3.11
C VAL A 113 8.64 11.24 4.03
N TYR A 114 8.11 11.35 5.22
CA TYR A 114 8.68 12.27 6.21
C TYR A 114 8.88 11.55 7.53
N SER A 115 9.82 12.07 8.29
CA SER A 115 9.97 11.68 9.68
C SER A 115 9.52 12.86 10.51
N CYS A 116 8.46 12.68 11.27
CA CYS A 116 7.88 13.74 12.06
C CYS A 116 8.06 13.44 13.54
N PRO A 117 8.20 14.46 14.36
CA PRO A 117 8.31 14.21 15.80
C PRO A 117 7.02 13.65 16.33
N ALA A 118 7.12 12.94 17.43
CA ALA A 118 5.95 12.32 18.01
C ALA A 118 4.98 13.40 18.42
N GLU A 119 3.69 13.13 18.27
CA GLU A 119 2.72 14.03 18.65
C GLU A 119 2.65 14.20 20.06
N GLY A 120 2.42 15.31 20.56
CA GLY A 120 2.34 15.52 21.98
C GLY A 120 3.65 15.72 22.64
N SER A 121 4.73 15.65 21.91
CA SER A 121 6.01 15.82 22.57
C SER A 121 6.51 17.21 22.47
#